data_118f018f2a2308c6c747faaa5c4ee1e8
#
_entry.id   118f018f2a2308c6c747faaa5c4ee1e8
#
_cell.length_a   1.000
_cell.length_b   1.000
_cell.length_c   1.000
_cell.angle_alpha   90.00
_cell.angle_beta   90.00
_cell.angle_gamma   90.00
#
_symmetry.space_group_name_H-M   'P 1'
#
loop_
_entity.id
_entity.type
_entity.pdbx_description
1 polymer ?
#
loop_
_entity_poly.entity_id
_entity_poly.type
_entity_poly.pdbx_seq_one_letter_code
_entity_poly.pdbx_strand_id
1 'polypeptide(L)'
;MPLPKILQDNLAIPVIGSPLFLVSGPELVIAQCKAGIVGSFPALNARPQHVLEEWLIRIKEELAQAKAENPELPIAPYAVNQICHASNDRLMGDMELCVKHEAPIIITSLRPPEEIVTAAHSYGGLVYHDVISVRHAKKAAEQGVDGLILVCAGAGGHAGTLSPFALVRE
;
A
#
# COMPACT_ATOMS: atom_id res chain seq x y z
N MET A 1 15.73 -4.36 11.52
CA MET A 1 16.12 -3.66 10.28
C MET A 1 15.59 -2.23 10.35
N PRO A 2 16.31 -1.23 9.86
CA PRO A 2 15.75 0.12 9.75
C PRO A 2 14.59 0.12 8.73
N LEU A 3 13.67 1.07 8.87
CA LEU A 3 12.62 1.29 7.88
C LEU A 3 13.25 1.60 6.50
N PRO A 4 12.59 1.27 5.38
CA PRO A 4 13.00 1.73 4.06
C PRO A 4 13.17 3.25 4.04
N LYS A 5 14.18 3.75 3.31
CA LYS A 5 14.54 5.17 3.30
C LYS A 5 13.36 6.08 2.96
N ILE A 6 12.52 5.69 2.01
CA ILE A 6 11.32 6.45 1.63
C ILE A 6 10.33 6.63 2.81
N LEU A 7 10.30 5.71 3.77
CA LEU A 7 9.48 5.84 4.97
C LEU A 7 10.22 6.60 6.07
N GLN A 8 11.52 6.33 6.24
CA GLN A 8 12.35 6.94 7.29
C GLN A 8 12.37 8.47 7.23
N ASP A 9 12.47 9.02 6.03
CA ASP A 9 12.69 10.44 5.79
C ASP A 9 11.38 11.24 5.60
N ASN A 10 10.23 10.56 5.45
CA ASN A 10 8.99 11.21 5.04
C ASN A 10 7.80 10.97 5.97
N LEU A 11 7.99 10.30 7.10
CA LEU A 11 6.91 10.08 8.07
C LEU A 11 7.04 10.98 9.29
N ALA A 12 5.94 11.58 9.73
CA ALA A 12 5.83 12.22 11.04
C ALA A 12 5.75 11.17 12.16
N ILE A 13 5.02 10.08 11.89
CA ILE A 13 4.91 8.89 12.74
C ILE A 13 4.82 7.64 11.86
N PRO A 14 5.30 6.48 12.31
CA PRO A 14 5.30 5.25 11.50
C PRO A 14 3.91 4.60 11.45
N VAL A 15 2.99 5.22 10.72
CA VAL A 15 1.60 4.79 10.57
C VAL A 15 1.24 4.71 9.09
N ILE A 16 0.51 3.67 8.73
CA ILE A 16 -0.15 3.51 7.42
C ILE A 16 -1.66 3.55 7.65
N GLY A 17 -2.36 4.48 6.99
CA GLY A 17 -3.82 4.49 6.95
C GLY A 17 -4.31 3.29 6.14
N SER A 18 -5.21 2.48 6.71
CA SER A 18 -5.72 1.28 6.05
C SER A 18 -6.47 1.59 4.76
N PRO A 19 -6.30 0.76 3.71
CA PRO A 19 -7.07 0.90 2.48
C PRO A 19 -8.52 0.43 2.71
N LEU A 20 -9.45 1.37 2.83
CA LEU A 20 -10.85 1.08 3.13
C LEU A 20 -11.69 1.02 1.86
N PHE A 21 -12.39 -0.11 1.66
CA PHE A 21 -13.31 -0.28 0.52
C PHE A 21 -14.40 0.80 0.53
N LEU A 22 -14.65 1.40 -0.62
CA LEU A 22 -15.54 2.53 -0.88
C LEU A 22 -15.19 3.86 -0.17
N VAL A 23 -14.44 3.84 0.93
CA VAL A 23 -14.17 5.03 1.74
C VAL A 23 -12.89 5.72 1.31
N SER A 24 -11.82 4.95 1.10
CA SER A 24 -10.52 5.53 0.72
C SER A 24 -10.53 5.99 -0.73
N GLY A 25 -10.48 7.29 -0.93
CA GLY A 25 -10.32 7.96 -2.21
C GLY A 25 -9.15 8.94 -2.17
N PRO A 26 -8.88 9.67 -3.26
CA PRO A 26 -7.75 10.60 -3.35
C PRO A 26 -7.71 11.63 -2.23
N GLU A 27 -8.86 12.19 -1.86
CA GLU A 27 -8.96 13.21 -0.83
C GLU A 27 -8.42 12.72 0.51
N LEU A 28 -8.85 11.52 0.94
CA LEU A 28 -8.39 10.92 2.18
C LEU A 28 -6.90 10.58 2.12
N VAL A 29 -6.46 9.97 1.03
CA VAL A 29 -5.04 9.60 0.83
C VAL A 29 -4.14 10.83 0.88
N ILE A 30 -4.50 11.89 0.16
CA ILE A 30 -3.74 13.13 0.13
C ILE A 30 -3.68 13.78 1.52
N ALA A 31 -4.82 13.83 2.22
CA ALA A 31 -4.87 14.37 3.58
C ALA A 31 -3.97 13.57 4.55
N GLN A 32 -3.99 12.24 4.47
CA GLN A 32 -3.12 11.38 5.27
C GLN A 32 -1.63 11.61 4.95
N CYS A 33 -1.26 11.64 3.67
CA CYS A 33 0.13 11.86 3.25
C CYS A 33 0.63 13.26 3.67
N LYS A 34 -0.19 14.30 3.54
CA LYS A 34 0.12 15.65 4.01
C LYS A 34 0.25 15.74 5.54
N ALA A 35 -0.44 14.87 6.27
CA ALA A 35 -0.30 14.74 7.72
C ALA A 35 0.94 13.92 8.16
N GLY A 36 1.74 13.42 7.21
CA GLY A 36 2.96 12.67 7.50
C GLY A 36 2.73 11.21 7.86
N ILE A 37 1.61 10.60 7.45
CA ILE A 37 1.36 9.16 7.52
C ILE A 37 1.09 8.61 6.12
N VAL A 38 1.43 7.35 5.87
CA VAL A 38 1.16 6.74 4.57
C VAL A 38 -0.35 6.67 4.34
N GLY A 39 -0.84 7.36 3.31
CA GLY A 39 -2.23 7.23 2.86
C GLY A 39 -2.38 6.04 1.92
N SER A 40 -3.47 5.29 2.02
CA SER A 40 -3.68 4.15 1.13
C SER A 40 -5.12 4.02 0.64
N PHE A 41 -5.29 3.39 -0.53
CA PHE A 41 -6.58 3.09 -1.11
C PHE A 41 -6.56 1.78 -1.91
N PRO A 42 -7.69 1.05 -1.99
CA PRO A 42 -7.81 -0.09 -2.89
C PRO A 42 -7.92 0.38 -4.34
N ALA A 43 -7.13 -0.19 -5.26
CA ALA A 43 -7.27 0.10 -6.70
C ALA A 43 -8.71 -0.11 -7.19
N LEU A 44 -9.40 -1.11 -6.63
CA LEU A 44 -10.79 -1.41 -6.95
C LEU A 44 -11.81 -0.33 -6.53
N ASN A 45 -11.43 0.69 -5.75
CA ASN A 45 -12.29 1.83 -5.45
C ASN A 45 -12.40 2.79 -6.65
N ALA A 46 -11.37 2.87 -7.46
CA ALA A 46 -11.38 3.65 -8.70
C ALA A 46 -12.19 2.91 -9.78
N ARG A 47 -13.37 3.42 -10.11
CA ARG A 47 -14.30 2.79 -11.04
C ARG A 47 -14.87 3.81 -12.01
N PRO A 48 -14.86 3.51 -13.33
CA PRO A 48 -14.21 2.36 -14.01
C PRO A 48 -12.68 2.41 -13.92
N GLN A 49 -11.98 1.41 -14.49
CA GLN A 49 -10.53 1.23 -14.34
C GLN A 49 -9.69 2.48 -14.70
N HIS A 50 -10.04 3.21 -15.75
CA HIS A 50 -9.30 4.40 -16.17
C HIS A 50 -9.25 5.50 -15.08
N VAL A 51 -10.23 5.53 -14.16
CA VAL A 51 -10.25 6.46 -13.03
C VAL A 51 -9.05 6.24 -12.09
N LEU A 52 -8.48 5.02 -12.05
CA LEU A 52 -7.27 4.77 -11.27
C LEU A 52 -6.11 5.65 -11.74
N GLU A 53 -5.95 5.82 -13.04
CA GLU A 53 -4.90 6.68 -13.58
C GLU A 53 -5.09 8.14 -13.17
N GLU A 54 -6.32 8.65 -13.26
CA GLU A 54 -6.66 10.01 -12.83
C GLU A 54 -6.33 10.22 -11.34
N TRP A 55 -6.63 9.23 -10.49
CA TRP A 55 -6.31 9.28 -9.06
C TRP A 55 -4.80 9.29 -8.80
N LEU A 56 -4.04 8.45 -9.50
CA LEU A 56 -2.59 8.39 -9.36
C LEU A 56 -1.93 9.71 -9.76
N ILE A 57 -2.36 10.31 -10.87
CA ILE A 57 -1.88 11.62 -11.33
C ILE A 57 -2.17 12.68 -10.27
N ARG A 58 -3.45 12.81 -9.85
CA ARG A 58 -3.88 13.80 -8.87
C ARG A 58 -3.12 13.69 -7.57
N ILE A 59 -2.99 12.47 -7.02
CA ILE A 59 -2.25 12.25 -5.76
C ILE A 59 -0.80 12.71 -5.90
N LYS A 60 -0.12 12.31 -6.98
CA LYS A 60 1.27 12.72 -7.22
C LYS A 60 1.43 14.23 -7.31
N GLU A 61 0.58 14.89 -8.08
CA GLU A 61 0.63 16.35 -8.28
C GLU A 61 0.38 17.11 -6.97
N GLU A 62 -0.67 16.75 -6.23
CA GLU A 62 -1.00 17.42 -4.97
C GLU A 62 0.04 17.18 -3.86
N LEU A 63 0.67 16.00 -3.82
CA LEU A 63 1.75 15.73 -2.86
C LEU A 63 3.04 16.46 -3.26
N ALA A 64 3.38 16.51 -4.54
CA ALA A 64 4.52 17.27 -5.05
C ALA A 64 4.35 18.77 -4.77
N GLN A 65 3.17 19.32 -5.02
CA GLN A 65 2.86 20.71 -4.68
C GLN A 65 2.99 20.98 -3.18
N ALA A 66 2.43 20.12 -2.33
CA ALA A 66 2.52 20.26 -0.88
C ALA A 66 3.97 20.24 -0.39
N LYS A 67 4.81 19.40 -0.98
CA LYS A 67 6.24 19.32 -0.66
C LYS A 67 7.00 20.58 -1.12
N ALA A 68 6.65 21.12 -2.29
CA ALA A 68 7.26 22.35 -2.81
C ALA A 68 6.89 23.57 -1.95
N GLU A 69 5.63 23.65 -1.50
CA GLU A 69 5.14 24.75 -0.64
C GLU A 69 5.72 24.67 0.79
N ASN A 70 6.00 23.46 1.29
CA ASN A 70 6.48 23.21 2.66
C ASN A 70 7.60 22.19 2.67
N PRO A 71 8.82 22.53 2.21
CA PRO A 71 9.94 21.57 2.09
C PRO A 71 10.33 20.88 3.39
N GLU A 72 10.12 21.53 4.53
CA GLU A 72 10.46 21.03 5.87
C GLU A 72 9.44 20.02 6.41
N LEU A 73 8.20 19.98 5.86
CA LEU A 73 7.21 19.07 6.34
C LEU A 73 7.43 17.64 5.79
N PRO A 74 7.24 16.61 6.63
CA PRO A 74 7.24 15.24 6.16
C PRO A 74 5.97 14.98 5.34
N ILE A 75 6.12 14.93 4.02
CA ILE A 75 5.04 14.49 3.13
C ILE A 75 5.24 13.00 2.86
N ALA A 76 4.35 12.17 3.43
CA ALA A 76 4.46 10.73 3.34
C ALA A 76 4.15 10.20 1.93
N PRO A 77 4.73 9.06 1.52
CA PRO A 77 4.34 8.38 0.29
C PRO A 77 2.92 7.80 0.43
N TYR A 78 2.28 7.56 -0.71
CA TYR A 78 1.01 6.84 -0.74
C TYR A 78 1.19 5.35 -1.06
N ALA A 79 0.16 4.56 -0.80
CA ALA A 79 0.12 3.14 -1.13
C ALA A 79 -1.14 2.78 -1.91
N VAL A 80 -1.01 1.84 -2.86
CA VAL A 80 -2.12 1.27 -3.62
C VAL A 80 -2.32 -0.18 -3.20
N ASN A 81 -3.52 -0.53 -2.74
CA ASN A 81 -3.83 -1.90 -2.39
C ASN A 81 -4.34 -2.68 -3.61
N GLN A 82 -3.72 -3.82 -3.87
CA GLN A 82 -4.02 -4.75 -4.94
C GLN A 82 -4.57 -6.07 -4.36
N ILE A 83 -5.78 -6.44 -4.76
CA ILE A 83 -6.39 -7.70 -4.36
C ILE A 83 -5.93 -8.81 -5.29
N CYS A 84 -5.00 -9.64 -4.82
CA CYS A 84 -4.42 -10.76 -5.56
C CYS A 84 -5.36 -11.98 -5.50
N HIS A 85 -6.48 -11.91 -6.22
CA HIS A 85 -7.46 -13.00 -6.29
C HIS A 85 -7.87 -13.26 -7.74
N ALA A 86 -8.20 -14.52 -8.04
CA ALA A 86 -8.55 -14.93 -9.41
C ALA A 86 -9.82 -14.24 -9.96
N SER A 87 -10.69 -13.73 -9.09
CA SER A 87 -11.88 -12.95 -9.49
C SER A 87 -11.58 -11.49 -9.79
N ASN A 88 -10.35 -11.02 -9.55
CA ASN A 88 -9.95 -9.67 -9.89
C ASN A 88 -9.35 -9.67 -11.31
N ASP A 89 -10.19 -9.50 -12.29
CA ASP A 89 -9.82 -9.43 -13.71
C ASP A 89 -9.05 -8.16 -14.08
N ARG A 90 -9.08 -7.14 -13.19
CA ARG A 90 -8.37 -5.88 -13.37
C ARG A 90 -6.92 -5.88 -12.85
N LEU A 91 -6.52 -6.89 -12.08
CA LEU A 91 -5.28 -6.86 -11.28
C LEU A 91 -4.06 -6.43 -12.10
N MET A 92 -3.83 -7.05 -13.24
CA MET A 92 -2.65 -6.75 -14.05
C MET A 92 -2.74 -5.37 -14.72
N GLY A 93 -3.91 -5.00 -15.23
CA GLY A 93 -4.11 -3.66 -15.80
C GLY A 93 -3.99 -2.55 -14.75
N ASP A 94 -4.50 -2.76 -13.53
CA ASP A 94 -4.30 -1.82 -12.42
C ASP A 94 -2.81 -1.74 -12.02
N MET A 95 -2.09 -2.87 -12.08
CA MET A 95 -0.67 -2.89 -11.78
C MET A 95 0.18 -2.20 -12.86
N GLU A 96 -0.19 -2.33 -14.15
CA GLU A 96 0.44 -1.59 -15.24
C GLU A 96 0.36 -0.07 -15.02
N LEU A 97 -0.80 0.42 -14.55
CA LEU A 97 -0.95 1.83 -14.17
C LEU A 97 -0.07 2.20 -12.97
N CYS A 98 0.03 1.32 -11.96
CA CYS A 98 0.93 1.55 -10.83
C CYS A 98 2.40 1.62 -11.27
N VAL A 99 2.83 0.77 -12.20
CA VAL A 99 4.19 0.81 -12.79
C VAL A 99 4.40 2.09 -13.59
N LYS A 100 3.45 2.44 -14.47
CA LYS A 100 3.51 3.66 -15.29
C LYS A 100 3.68 4.93 -14.46
N HIS A 101 2.99 4.99 -13.32
CA HIS A 101 3.02 6.15 -12.43
C HIS A 101 3.98 5.98 -11.24
N GLU A 102 4.75 4.88 -11.19
CA GLU A 102 5.74 4.59 -10.14
C GLU A 102 5.13 4.73 -8.74
N ALA A 103 3.99 4.05 -8.49
CA ALA A 103 3.33 4.07 -7.18
C ALA A 103 4.31 3.59 -6.09
N PRO A 104 4.64 4.42 -5.08
CA PRO A 104 5.80 4.15 -4.22
C PRO A 104 5.64 2.90 -3.36
N ILE A 105 4.40 2.55 -2.99
CA ILE A 105 4.11 1.37 -2.15
C ILE A 105 2.91 0.63 -2.74
N ILE A 106 3.05 -0.68 -2.86
CA ILE A 106 1.95 -1.58 -3.19
C ILE A 106 1.63 -2.43 -1.96
N ILE A 107 0.37 -2.47 -1.56
CA ILE A 107 -0.13 -3.38 -0.53
C ILE A 107 -0.84 -4.52 -1.25
N THR A 108 -0.42 -5.76 -1.02
CA THR A 108 -1.04 -6.93 -1.65
C THR A 108 -1.80 -7.76 -0.62
N SER A 109 -2.96 -8.29 -1.02
CA SER A 109 -3.83 -9.06 -0.14
C SER A 109 -4.21 -10.39 -0.78
N LEU A 110 -4.41 -11.43 0.01
CA LEU A 110 -4.89 -12.78 -0.29
C LEU A 110 -3.82 -13.74 -0.81
N ARG A 111 -3.54 -13.81 -2.13
CA ARG A 111 -2.56 -14.75 -2.70
C ARG A 111 -1.15 -14.17 -2.73
N PRO A 112 -0.12 -15.02 -2.70
CA PRO A 112 1.26 -14.58 -2.86
C PRO A 112 1.43 -13.75 -4.14
N PRO A 113 2.13 -12.61 -4.06
CA PRO A 113 2.12 -11.59 -5.10
C PRO A 113 3.34 -11.59 -6.03
N GLU A 114 3.87 -12.74 -6.44
CA GLU A 114 5.15 -12.84 -7.18
C GLU A 114 5.25 -11.89 -8.38
N GLU A 115 4.22 -11.86 -9.23
CA GLU A 115 4.18 -11.00 -10.42
C GLU A 115 4.11 -9.51 -10.02
N ILE A 116 3.38 -9.20 -8.95
CA ILE A 116 3.25 -7.83 -8.43
C ILE A 116 4.57 -7.35 -7.83
N VAL A 117 5.27 -8.22 -7.08
CA VAL A 117 6.61 -7.91 -6.53
C VAL A 117 7.59 -7.59 -7.66
N THR A 118 7.65 -8.44 -8.67
CA THR A 118 8.52 -8.22 -9.83
C THR A 118 8.20 -6.89 -10.52
N ALA A 119 6.92 -6.60 -10.74
CA ALA A 119 6.49 -5.36 -11.37
C ALA A 119 6.81 -4.12 -10.52
N ALA A 120 6.55 -4.15 -9.21
CA ALA A 120 6.85 -3.03 -8.32
C ALA A 120 8.36 -2.78 -8.19
N HIS A 121 9.15 -3.84 -8.04
CA HIS A 121 10.61 -3.72 -7.95
C HIS A 121 11.27 -3.20 -9.23
N SER A 122 10.63 -3.34 -10.40
CA SER A 122 11.17 -2.84 -11.67
C SER A 122 11.40 -1.32 -11.69
N TYR A 123 10.68 -0.56 -10.86
CA TYR A 123 10.84 0.89 -10.73
C TYR A 123 11.27 1.34 -9.31
N GLY A 124 11.59 0.39 -8.42
CA GLY A 124 12.03 0.69 -7.05
C GLY A 124 10.88 0.88 -6.05
N GLY A 125 9.65 0.49 -6.39
CA GLY A 125 8.51 0.48 -5.48
C GLY A 125 8.65 -0.61 -4.42
N LEU A 126 7.99 -0.42 -3.27
CA LEU A 126 7.95 -1.37 -2.15
C LEU A 126 6.67 -2.20 -2.18
N VAL A 127 6.76 -3.45 -1.77
CA VAL A 127 5.60 -4.35 -1.63
C VAL A 127 5.43 -4.81 -0.19
N TYR A 128 4.28 -4.50 0.40
CA TYR A 128 3.84 -5.04 1.69
C TYR A 128 2.71 -6.03 1.47
N HIS A 129 2.75 -7.18 2.14
CA HIS A 129 1.74 -8.23 1.97
C HIS A 129 0.97 -8.52 3.25
N ASP A 130 -0.37 -8.58 3.13
CA ASP A 130 -1.28 -8.92 4.21
C ASP A 130 -1.17 -10.40 4.59
N VAL A 131 -0.89 -10.69 5.85
CA VAL A 131 -0.78 -12.05 6.37
C VAL A 131 -1.56 -12.23 7.67
N ILE A 132 -2.12 -13.44 7.88
CA ILE A 132 -2.86 -13.81 9.09
C ILE A 132 -2.18 -14.92 9.89
N SER A 133 -1.04 -15.43 9.43
CA SER A 133 -0.32 -16.53 10.08
C SER A 133 1.13 -16.57 9.65
N VAL A 134 1.99 -17.21 10.44
CA VAL A 134 3.40 -17.47 10.12
C VAL A 134 3.56 -18.22 8.80
N ARG A 135 2.66 -19.17 8.49
CA ARG A 135 2.68 -19.88 7.20
C ARG A 135 2.52 -18.93 6.01
N HIS A 136 1.59 -17.96 6.12
CA HIS A 136 1.40 -16.94 5.08
C HIS A 136 2.59 -15.99 5.01
N ALA A 137 3.14 -15.59 6.16
CA ALA A 137 4.31 -14.73 6.25
C ALA A 137 5.54 -15.35 5.54
N LYS A 138 5.82 -16.64 5.77
CA LYS A 138 6.92 -17.36 5.10
C LYS A 138 6.72 -17.39 3.58
N LYS A 139 5.50 -17.70 3.11
CA LYS A 139 5.22 -17.69 1.67
C LYS A 139 5.39 -16.32 1.04
N ALA A 140 4.95 -15.25 1.72
CA ALA A 140 5.13 -13.89 1.22
C ALA A 140 6.62 -13.51 1.16
N ALA A 141 7.40 -13.85 2.20
CA ALA A 141 8.84 -13.62 2.22
C ALA A 141 9.58 -14.37 1.10
N GLU A 142 9.19 -15.60 0.79
CA GLU A 142 9.73 -16.39 -0.34
C GLU A 142 9.49 -15.70 -1.70
N GLN A 143 8.45 -14.88 -1.81
CA GLN A 143 8.13 -14.09 -3.00
C GLN A 143 8.87 -12.73 -3.05
N GLY A 144 9.67 -12.42 -2.05
CA GLY A 144 10.51 -11.23 -2.03
C GLY A 144 9.78 -9.93 -1.63
N VAL A 145 8.69 -10.00 -0.87
CA VAL A 145 8.03 -8.79 -0.35
C VAL A 145 8.95 -8.03 0.60
N ASP A 146 8.84 -6.70 0.62
CA ASP A 146 9.67 -5.82 1.46
C ASP A 146 9.18 -5.75 2.91
N GLY A 147 7.93 -6.14 3.15
CA GLY A 147 7.37 -6.15 4.50
C GLY A 147 6.06 -6.91 4.60
N LEU A 148 5.64 -7.16 5.83
CA LEU A 148 4.43 -7.89 6.16
C LEU A 148 3.45 -7.00 6.92
N ILE A 149 2.18 -7.08 6.58
CA ILE A 149 1.08 -6.48 7.35
C ILE A 149 0.38 -7.61 8.10
N LEU A 150 0.52 -7.63 9.42
CA LEU A 150 -0.08 -8.64 10.27
C LEU A 150 -1.55 -8.31 10.52
N VAL A 151 -2.44 -8.99 9.80
CA VAL A 151 -3.88 -8.80 9.93
C VAL A 151 -4.38 -9.63 11.10
N CYS A 152 -4.63 -8.96 12.21
CA CYS A 152 -4.91 -9.59 13.50
C CYS A 152 -6.39 -9.56 13.86
N ALA A 153 -6.75 -10.25 14.95
CA ALA A 153 -8.08 -10.13 15.55
C ALA A 153 -8.37 -8.66 15.94
N GLY A 154 -9.56 -8.19 15.63
CA GLY A 154 -9.97 -6.79 15.86
C GLY A 154 -9.70 -5.85 14.68
N ALA A 155 -9.07 -6.31 13.60
CA ALA A 155 -8.99 -5.53 12.38
C ALA A 155 -10.38 -5.31 11.78
N GLY A 156 -10.60 -4.14 11.18
CA GLY A 156 -11.80 -3.88 10.38
C GLY A 156 -11.76 -4.67 9.05
N GLY A 157 -12.92 -5.13 8.58
CA GLY A 157 -13.02 -5.93 7.35
C GLY A 157 -12.53 -7.36 7.56
N HIS A 158 -11.72 -7.87 6.62
CA HIS A 158 -11.11 -9.19 6.76
C HIS A 158 -10.11 -9.18 7.91
N ALA A 159 -10.24 -10.12 8.84
CA ALA A 159 -9.41 -10.17 10.04
C ALA A 159 -8.84 -11.59 10.26
N GLY A 160 -7.67 -11.63 10.89
CA GLY A 160 -7.14 -12.87 11.45
C GLY A 160 -7.79 -13.22 12.80
N THR A 161 -7.50 -14.40 13.30
CA THR A 161 -8.01 -14.90 14.58
C THR A 161 -7.04 -14.70 15.74
N LEU A 162 -5.75 -14.47 15.45
CA LEU A 162 -4.72 -14.26 16.46
C LEU A 162 -4.70 -12.80 16.90
N SER A 163 -4.43 -12.57 18.20
CA SER A 163 -4.15 -11.24 18.70
C SER A 163 -2.83 -10.70 18.11
N PRO A 164 -2.66 -9.36 17.99
CA PRO A 164 -1.40 -8.80 17.50
C PRO A 164 -0.20 -9.22 18.37
N PHE A 165 -0.35 -9.33 19.68
CA PHE A 165 0.72 -9.76 20.58
C PHE A 165 1.15 -11.21 20.34
N ALA A 166 0.22 -12.10 19.98
CA ALA A 166 0.53 -13.49 19.66
C ALA A 166 1.22 -13.59 18.29
N LEU A 167 0.63 -12.98 17.26
CA LEU A 167 1.14 -13.11 15.89
C LEU A 167 2.52 -12.46 15.69
N VAL A 168 2.77 -11.32 16.35
CA VAL A 168 4.08 -10.64 16.27
C VAL A 168 5.19 -11.45 16.94
N ARG A 169 4.84 -12.24 17.97
CA ARG A 169 5.83 -13.03 18.71
C ARG A 169 6.25 -14.32 17.99
N GLU A 170 5.37 -14.89 17.17
CA GLU A 170 5.64 -16.11 16.40
C GLU A 170 6.60 -15.87 15.23
#